data_9ba5c501bf6afc8fb0b54f1dafab8bf2
#
_entry.id   9ba5c501bf6afc8fb0b54f1dafab8bf2
#
_cell.length_a   1.000
_cell.length_b   1.000
_cell.length_c   1.000
_cell.angle_alpha   90.00
_cell.angle_beta   90.00
_cell.angle_gamma   90.00
#
_symmetry.space_group_name_H-M   'P 1'
#
loop_
_entity.id
_entity.type
_entity.pdbx_description
1 polymer ?
#
loop_
_entity_poly.entity_id
_entity_poly.type
_entity_poly.pdbx_seq_one_letter_code
_entity_poly.pdbx_strand_id
1 'polypeptide(L)'
;GPSIGSYTYIMTGCPATSLITSAYQRGVFHKWSPKEGYAAMKRNHEKGGMLAFDMDKELEFYIKHGYCPEEAGLTIQWAFEDWALGEMAKAMGKLKDYNYYRNRSLGWPASWHPDLRLMMPRKETGEWVHLDPLSERGFVQANAWQATFGLSHDIETLARLMRSEEHTSELQS
;
A
#
# COMPACT_ATOMS: atom_id res chain seq x y z
N GLY A 1 6.89 9.30 -14.69
CA GLY A 1 7.52 10.60 -14.41
C GLY A 1 7.51 11.54 -15.62
N PRO A 2 7.85 12.82 -15.47
CA PRO A 2 7.79 13.81 -16.54
C PRO A 2 8.98 13.72 -17.50
N SER A 3 9.18 12.58 -18.13
CA SER A 3 10.30 12.38 -19.07
C SER A 3 10.14 13.06 -20.42
N ILE A 4 8.96 13.54 -20.74
CA ILE A 4 8.62 14.21 -22.00
C ILE A 4 7.79 15.48 -21.79
N GLY A 5 8.01 16.20 -20.69
CA GLY A 5 7.34 17.47 -20.39
C GLY A 5 5.91 17.35 -19.84
N SER A 6 5.37 16.13 -19.73
CA SER A 6 4.08 15.83 -19.10
C SER A 6 4.12 14.52 -18.35
N TYR A 7 3.17 14.31 -17.45
CA TYR A 7 3.02 13.03 -16.76
C TYR A 7 2.51 11.97 -17.74
N THR A 8 3.18 10.80 -17.78
CA THR A 8 2.91 9.77 -18.80
C THR A 8 1.78 8.82 -18.41
N TYR A 9 1.32 8.85 -17.16
CA TYR A 9 0.24 8.03 -16.64
C TYR A 9 0.44 6.50 -16.77
N ILE A 10 1.69 6.07 -16.85
CA ILE A 10 2.05 4.64 -16.98
C ILE A 10 2.25 3.99 -15.62
N MET A 11 2.85 4.73 -14.67
CA MET A 11 3.14 4.24 -13.32
C MET A 11 2.13 4.79 -12.32
N THR A 12 1.66 3.93 -11.44
CA THR A 12 0.71 4.24 -10.37
C THR A 12 1.41 4.62 -9.07
N GLY A 13 0.64 5.21 -8.12
CA GLY A 13 1.11 5.50 -6.77
C GLY A 13 1.95 6.77 -6.64
N CYS A 14 2.44 6.97 -5.43
CA CYS A 14 3.22 8.13 -4.99
C CYS A 14 4.59 7.72 -4.41
N PRO A 15 5.49 7.09 -5.17
CA PRO A 15 6.76 6.57 -4.64
C PRO A 15 7.65 7.66 -4.03
N ALA A 16 7.46 8.93 -4.41
CA ALA A 16 8.13 10.06 -3.79
C ALA A 16 7.78 10.21 -2.29
N THR A 17 6.64 9.71 -1.82
CA THR A 17 6.22 9.80 -0.42
C THR A 17 7.23 9.11 0.51
N SER A 18 7.62 7.89 0.20
CA SER A 18 8.60 7.15 1.01
C SER A 18 9.99 7.80 0.98
N LEU A 19 10.41 8.32 -0.18
CA LEU A 19 11.67 9.02 -0.34
C LEU A 19 11.72 10.31 0.49
N ILE A 20 10.68 11.15 0.40
CA ILE A 20 10.58 12.41 1.14
C ILE A 20 10.52 12.14 2.64
N THR A 21 9.75 11.15 3.08
CA THR A 21 9.66 10.74 4.48
C THR A 21 11.02 10.30 5.01
N SER A 22 11.72 9.44 4.26
CA SER A 22 13.07 8.98 4.62
C SER A 22 14.08 10.13 4.69
N ALA A 23 14.03 11.07 3.73
CA ALA A 23 14.89 12.25 3.75
C ALA A 23 14.62 13.14 4.97
N TYR A 24 13.34 13.34 5.32
CA TYR A 24 12.95 14.11 6.51
C TYR A 24 13.46 13.45 7.80
N GLN A 25 13.23 12.16 7.99
CA GLN A 25 13.66 11.41 9.17
C GLN A 25 15.18 11.41 9.35
N ARG A 26 15.94 11.50 8.26
CA ARG A 26 17.41 11.57 8.26
C ARG A 26 17.96 13.01 8.34
N GLY A 27 17.10 14.02 8.44
CA GLY A 27 17.53 15.42 8.47
C GLY A 27 18.01 15.99 7.13
N VAL A 28 17.70 15.31 6.00
CA VAL A 28 18.13 15.71 4.66
C VAL A 28 17.06 16.56 4.00
N PHE A 29 16.95 17.82 4.41
CA PHE A 29 15.93 18.75 3.87
C PHE A 29 16.46 20.20 3.71
N HIS A 30 17.73 20.37 3.35
CA HIS A 30 18.36 21.69 3.28
C HIS A 30 17.83 22.62 2.19
N LYS A 31 17.16 22.08 1.16
CA LYS A 31 16.71 22.84 -0.01
C LYS A 31 15.20 22.79 -0.24
N TRP A 32 14.42 22.23 0.70
CA TRP A 32 12.99 22.15 0.60
C TRP A 32 12.33 22.30 1.99
N SER A 33 11.07 22.74 2.00
CA SER A 33 10.29 22.92 3.21
C SER A 33 9.59 21.60 3.60
N PRO A 34 9.91 20.99 4.76
CA PRO A 34 9.19 19.77 5.22
C PRO A 34 7.68 19.98 5.34
N LYS A 35 7.25 21.20 5.74
CA LYS A 35 5.82 21.54 5.83
C LYS A 35 5.13 21.52 4.46
N GLU A 36 5.76 22.10 3.45
CA GLU A 36 5.22 22.12 2.08
C GLU A 36 5.27 20.72 1.45
N GLY A 37 6.37 19.98 1.63
CA GLY A 37 6.51 18.60 1.20
C GLY A 37 5.42 17.71 1.79
N TYR A 38 5.19 17.81 3.11
CA TYR A 38 4.11 17.07 3.77
C TYR A 38 2.73 17.44 3.20
N ALA A 39 2.45 18.73 3.02
CA ALA A 39 1.17 19.18 2.46
C ALA A 39 0.95 18.68 1.03
N ALA A 40 2.00 18.63 0.22
CA ALA A 40 1.96 18.08 -1.15
C ALA A 40 1.69 16.57 -1.13
N MET A 41 2.41 15.80 -0.30
CA MET A 41 2.17 14.36 -0.15
C MET A 41 0.74 14.09 0.31
N LYS A 42 0.26 14.82 1.32
CA LYS A 42 -1.12 14.67 1.80
C LYS A 42 -2.14 14.88 0.69
N ARG A 43 -2.03 15.94 -0.12
CA ARG A 43 -2.92 16.15 -1.28
C ARG A 43 -2.88 15.00 -2.26
N ASN A 44 -1.70 14.43 -2.49
CA ASN A 44 -1.53 13.32 -3.42
C ASN A 44 -2.13 12.00 -2.93
N HIS A 45 -2.39 11.85 -1.63
CA HIS A 45 -3.02 10.67 -1.03
C HIS A 45 -4.54 10.79 -0.87
N GLU A 46 -5.11 11.91 -1.30
CA GLU A 46 -6.56 12.15 -1.28
C GLU A 46 -7.16 12.03 -2.70
N LYS A 47 -8.49 12.04 -2.79
CA LYS A 47 -9.24 12.02 -4.05
C LYS A 47 -8.74 13.10 -5.01
N GLY A 48 -8.57 12.74 -6.27
CA GLY A 48 -7.98 13.60 -7.31
C GLY A 48 -6.47 13.77 -7.19
N GLY A 49 -5.83 13.07 -6.26
CA GLY A 49 -4.38 13.06 -6.08
C GLY A 49 -3.66 11.98 -6.90
N MET A 50 -2.34 11.98 -6.80
CA MET A 50 -1.48 11.09 -7.58
C MET A 50 -1.51 9.62 -7.12
N LEU A 51 -1.93 9.34 -5.88
CA LEU A 51 -1.97 7.96 -5.37
C LEU A 51 -2.90 7.09 -6.24
N ALA A 52 -4.13 7.55 -6.40
CA ALA A 52 -5.15 6.84 -7.16
C ALA A 52 -5.06 7.09 -8.65
N PHE A 53 -4.59 8.26 -9.04
CA PHE A 53 -4.42 8.65 -10.41
C PHE A 53 -5.61 8.23 -11.32
N ASP A 54 -6.69 9.00 -11.34
CA ASP A 54 -7.94 8.75 -12.08
C ASP A 54 -8.76 7.51 -11.61
N MET A 55 -8.29 6.81 -10.55
CA MET A 55 -8.99 5.68 -9.90
C MET A 55 -9.58 6.10 -8.55
N ASP A 56 -10.31 7.20 -8.53
CA ASP A 56 -10.89 7.74 -7.30
C ASP A 56 -11.91 6.80 -6.65
N LYS A 57 -12.64 6.01 -7.44
CA LYS A 57 -13.59 5.01 -6.93
C LYS A 57 -12.88 3.87 -6.23
N GLU A 58 -11.79 3.39 -6.81
CA GLU A 58 -10.94 2.37 -6.24
C GLU A 58 -10.26 2.87 -4.96
N LEU A 59 -9.87 4.15 -4.91
CA LEU A 59 -9.34 4.77 -3.69
C LEU A 59 -10.41 4.83 -2.59
N GLU A 60 -11.61 5.27 -2.90
CA GLU A 60 -12.73 5.29 -1.94
C GLU A 60 -13.03 3.88 -1.41
N PHE A 61 -12.99 2.88 -2.29
CA PHE A 61 -13.18 1.49 -1.91
C PHE A 61 -12.04 0.98 -1.02
N TYR A 62 -10.79 1.26 -1.38
CA TYR A 62 -9.60 0.92 -0.59
C TYR A 62 -9.66 1.54 0.81
N ILE A 63 -9.99 2.82 0.91
CA ILE A 63 -10.12 3.52 2.20
C ILE A 63 -11.16 2.84 3.09
N LYS A 64 -12.26 2.38 2.52
CA LYS A 64 -13.38 1.77 3.24
C LYS A 64 -13.17 0.30 3.57
N HIS A 65 -12.57 -0.47 2.67
CA HIS A 65 -12.52 -1.93 2.72
C HIS A 65 -11.10 -2.51 2.90
N GLY A 66 -10.06 -1.67 2.80
CA GLY A 66 -8.66 -2.06 2.98
C GLY A 66 -7.98 -2.66 1.76
N TYR A 67 -8.65 -2.77 0.62
CA TYR A 67 -8.07 -3.30 -0.62
C TYR A 67 -8.61 -2.61 -1.86
N CYS A 68 -7.82 -2.62 -2.92
CA CYS A 68 -8.20 -2.17 -4.26
C CYS A 68 -8.81 -3.34 -5.03
N PRO A 69 -10.05 -3.23 -5.54
CA PRO A 69 -10.72 -4.33 -6.23
C PRO A 69 -9.92 -4.84 -7.44
N GLU A 70 -9.77 -6.14 -7.55
CA GLU A 70 -9.03 -6.87 -8.59
C GLU A 70 -7.53 -6.52 -8.70
N GLU A 71 -7.00 -5.62 -7.84
CA GLU A 71 -5.65 -5.05 -7.91
C GLU A 71 -4.89 -5.25 -6.58
N ALA A 72 -4.44 -6.48 -6.32
CA ALA A 72 -3.69 -6.79 -5.10
C ALA A 72 -2.33 -6.05 -5.05
N GLY A 73 -1.70 -5.84 -6.20
CA GLY A 73 -0.45 -5.07 -6.31
C GLY A 73 -0.64 -3.62 -5.86
N LEU A 74 -1.71 -2.96 -6.30
CA LEU A 74 -2.04 -1.60 -5.87
C LEU A 74 -2.38 -1.53 -4.37
N THR A 75 -3.07 -2.54 -3.85
CA THR A 75 -3.37 -2.62 -2.42
C THR A 75 -2.10 -2.53 -1.57
N ILE A 76 -1.07 -3.31 -1.92
CA ILE A 76 0.21 -3.31 -1.20
C ILE A 76 0.94 -1.98 -1.38
N GLN A 77 0.98 -1.47 -2.60
CA GLN A 77 1.65 -0.21 -2.91
C GLN A 77 1.03 0.96 -2.15
N TRP A 78 -0.30 1.11 -2.20
CA TRP A 78 -0.99 2.20 -1.51
C TRP A 78 -0.86 2.07 0.01
N ALA A 79 -0.92 0.84 0.54
CA ALA A 79 -0.71 0.59 1.97
C ALA A 79 0.70 1.01 2.42
N PHE A 80 1.73 0.69 1.65
CA PHE A 80 3.11 1.11 1.94
C PHE A 80 3.28 2.63 1.88
N GLU A 81 2.70 3.28 0.88
CA GLU A 81 2.79 4.73 0.72
C GLU A 81 2.00 5.48 1.80
N ASP A 82 0.83 4.98 2.21
CA ASP A 82 0.08 5.50 3.36
C ASP A 82 0.85 5.32 4.68
N TRP A 83 1.49 4.17 4.87
CA TRP A 83 2.38 3.96 6.01
C TRP A 83 3.51 5.00 6.04
N ALA A 84 4.18 5.24 4.91
CA ALA A 84 5.25 6.21 4.82
C ALA A 84 4.78 7.64 5.14
N LEU A 85 3.61 8.05 4.64
CA LEU A 85 3.01 9.34 4.96
C LEU A 85 2.64 9.43 6.44
N GLY A 86 2.10 8.35 7.01
CA GLY A 86 1.82 8.23 8.44
C GLY A 86 3.08 8.43 9.29
N GLU A 87 4.20 7.80 8.92
CA GLU A 87 5.46 7.94 9.64
C GLU A 87 6.01 9.38 9.59
N MET A 88 5.84 10.08 8.47
CA MET A 88 6.17 11.51 8.43
C MET A 88 5.23 12.35 9.30
N ALA A 89 3.94 12.07 9.28
CA ALA A 89 2.97 12.73 10.15
C ALA A 89 3.33 12.56 11.63
N LYS A 90 3.70 11.34 12.03
CA LYS A 90 4.19 11.03 13.39
C LYS A 90 5.43 11.84 13.76
N ALA A 91 6.43 11.85 12.89
CA ALA A 91 7.67 12.60 13.10
C ALA A 91 7.45 14.12 13.20
N MET A 92 6.40 14.63 12.55
CA MET A 92 5.97 16.04 12.62
C MET A 92 4.99 16.33 13.77
N GLY A 93 4.67 15.38 14.63
CA GLY A 93 3.71 15.54 15.74
C GLY A 93 2.24 15.63 15.34
N LYS A 94 1.89 15.24 14.11
CA LYS A 94 0.53 15.27 13.54
C LYS A 94 -0.22 13.96 13.83
N LEU A 95 -0.52 13.69 15.10
CA LEU A 95 -1.04 12.40 15.56
C LEU A 95 -2.37 12.00 14.92
N LYS A 96 -3.26 12.94 14.57
CA LYS A 96 -4.52 12.65 13.89
C LYS A 96 -4.26 12.08 12.49
N ASP A 97 -3.38 12.70 11.73
CA ASP A 97 -3.01 12.25 10.39
C ASP A 97 -2.24 10.93 10.46
N TYR A 98 -1.34 10.77 11.44
CA TYR A 98 -0.65 9.49 11.70
C TYR A 98 -1.64 8.34 11.88
N ASN A 99 -2.61 8.50 12.78
CA ASN A 99 -3.60 7.45 13.04
C ASN A 99 -4.44 7.14 11.80
N TYR A 100 -4.81 8.15 11.03
CA TYR A 100 -5.59 7.98 9.80
C TYR A 100 -4.83 7.16 8.75
N TYR A 101 -3.62 7.58 8.39
CA TYR A 101 -2.84 6.88 7.35
C TYR A 101 -2.32 5.53 7.83
N ARG A 102 -1.97 5.39 9.11
CA ARG A 102 -1.63 4.08 9.66
C ARG A 102 -2.79 3.10 9.57
N ASN A 103 -4.01 3.51 9.92
CA ASN A 103 -5.17 2.62 9.82
C ASN A 103 -5.44 2.20 8.37
N ARG A 104 -5.28 3.12 7.41
CA ARG A 104 -5.39 2.78 5.98
C ARG A 104 -4.33 1.74 5.58
N SER A 105 -3.08 1.95 5.98
CA SER A 105 -1.97 1.06 5.65
C SER A 105 -2.12 -0.35 6.21
N LEU A 106 -2.86 -0.53 7.28
CA LEU A 106 -3.10 -1.83 7.93
C LEU A 106 -4.28 -2.60 7.31
N GLY A 107 -4.92 -2.09 6.28
CA GLY A 107 -6.03 -2.75 5.56
C GLY A 107 -5.60 -3.88 4.62
N TRP A 108 -4.33 -3.93 4.23
CA TRP A 108 -3.80 -4.87 3.23
C TRP A 108 -4.14 -6.36 3.46
N PRO A 109 -4.33 -6.88 4.71
CA PRO A 109 -4.70 -8.28 4.92
C PRO A 109 -6.05 -8.67 4.28
N ALA A 110 -6.88 -7.69 3.90
CA ALA A 110 -8.10 -7.95 3.14
C ALA A 110 -7.84 -8.60 1.76
N SER A 111 -6.64 -8.48 1.21
CA SER A 111 -6.19 -9.19 0.00
C SER A 111 -5.36 -10.45 0.28
N TRP A 112 -5.23 -10.87 1.54
CA TRP A 112 -4.54 -12.11 1.90
C TRP A 112 -5.42 -13.32 1.64
N HIS A 113 -5.00 -14.22 0.74
CA HIS A 113 -5.71 -15.48 0.49
C HIS A 113 -5.23 -16.55 1.48
N PRO A 114 -6.08 -17.04 2.39
CA PRO A 114 -5.63 -17.91 3.47
C PRO A 114 -5.06 -19.24 2.98
N ASP A 115 -5.72 -19.89 2.01
CA ASP A 115 -5.30 -21.21 1.52
C ASP A 115 -4.03 -21.15 0.67
N LEU A 116 -3.86 -20.10 -0.14
CA LEU A 116 -2.66 -19.90 -0.96
C LEU A 116 -1.51 -19.27 -0.18
N ARG A 117 -1.80 -18.63 0.96
CA ARG A 117 -0.84 -17.84 1.76
C ARG A 117 -0.09 -16.78 0.95
N LEU A 118 -0.83 -16.13 0.07
CA LEU A 118 -0.34 -15.11 -0.85
C LEU A 118 -1.32 -13.95 -0.93
N MET A 119 -0.83 -12.80 -1.30
CA MET A 119 -1.67 -11.68 -1.71
C MET A 119 -2.32 -12.00 -3.05
N MET A 120 -3.64 -12.01 -3.08
CA MET A 120 -4.41 -12.33 -4.28
C MET A 120 -5.45 -11.25 -4.58
N PRO A 121 -5.76 -11.01 -5.87
CA PRO A 121 -6.81 -10.08 -6.26
C PRO A 121 -8.18 -10.54 -5.76
N ARG A 122 -8.98 -9.57 -5.33
CA ARG A 122 -10.32 -9.78 -4.79
C ARG A 122 -11.30 -8.81 -5.45
N LYS A 123 -12.47 -9.28 -5.85
CA LYS A 123 -13.52 -8.44 -6.45
C LYS A 123 -14.16 -7.51 -5.43
N GLU A 124 -14.89 -6.49 -5.87
CA GLU A 124 -15.72 -5.65 -5.00
C GLU A 124 -16.74 -6.45 -4.17
N THR A 125 -17.24 -7.56 -4.74
CA THR A 125 -18.16 -8.48 -4.05
C THR A 125 -17.53 -9.22 -2.87
N GLY A 126 -16.20 -9.16 -2.73
CA GLY A 126 -15.44 -9.92 -1.75
C GLY A 126 -15.01 -11.31 -2.20
N GLU A 127 -15.39 -11.75 -3.39
CA GLU A 127 -14.95 -13.02 -3.97
C GLU A 127 -13.52 -12.93 -4.47
N TRP A 128 -12.77 -14.03 -4.35
CA TRP A 128 -11.43 -14.12 -4.92
C TRP A 128 -11.47 -14.20 -6.44
N VAL A 129 -10.53 -13.55 -7.10
CA VAL A 129 -10.29 -13.75 -8.53
C VAL A 129 -9.44 -15.02 -8.66
N HIS A 130 -9.98 -16.04 -9.34
CA HIS A 130 -9.25 -17.28 -9.56
C HIS A 130 -8.15 -17.07 -10.60
N LEU A 131 -6.91 -17.04 -10.15
CA LEU A 131 -5.71 -16.84 -10.96
C LEU A 131 -4.61 -17.81 -10.54
N ASP A 132 -3.75 -18.17 -11.50
CA ASP A 132 -2.45 -18.75 -11.18
C ASP A 132 -1.62 -17.71 -10.41
N PRO A 133 -1.01 -18.05 -9.25
CA PRO A 133 -0.14 -17.14 -8.51
C PRO A 133 1.06 -16.57 -9.30
N LEU A 134 1.41 -17.17 -10.43
CA LEU A 134 2.43 -16.65 -11.34
C LEU A 134 1.88 -15.66 -12.38
N SER A 135 0.55 -15.48 -12.45
CA SER A 135 -0.07 -14.49 -13.32
C SER A 135 0.26 -13.06 -12.87
N GLU A 136 0.50 -12.19 -13.85
CA GLU A 136 0.69 -10.75 -13.61
C GLU A 136 -0.65 -10.00 -13.46
N ARG A 137 -1.78 -10.64 -13.72
CA ARG A 137 -3.11 -10.01 -13.60
C ARG A 137 -3.41 -9.61 -12.17
N GLY A 138 -3.75 -8.33 -11.95
CA GLY A 138 -3.97 -7.74 -10.62
C GLY A 138 -2.68 -7.33 -9.91
N PHE A 139 -1.56 -7.29 -10.64
CA PHE A 139 -0.25 -6.85 -10.16
C PHE A 139 0.43 -5.96 -11.21
N VAL A 140 1.23 -5.00 -10.78
CA VAL A 140 1.99 -4.13 -11.67
C VAL A 140 3.43 -4.62 -11.73
N GLN A 141 3.85 -5.15 -12.89
CA GLN A 141 5.20 -5.70 -13.11
C GLN A 141 5.63 -6.76 -12.08
N ALA A 142 4.67 -7.52 -11.56
CA ALA A 142 4.87 -8.49 -10.51
C ALA A 142 3.83 -9.63 -10.62
N ASN A 143 3.93 -10.61 -9.75
CA ASN A 143 2.94 -11.65 -9.51
C ASN A 143 2.66 -11.79 -8.01
N ALA A 144 1.79 -12.71 -7.61
CA ALA A 144 1.40 -12.89 -6.21
C ALA A 144 2.59 -13.16 -5.27
N TRP A 145 3.58 -13.93 -5.72
CA TRP A 145 4.79 -14.23 -4.92
C TRP A 145 5.61 -12.98 -4.67
N GLN A 146 5.95 -12.26 -5.73
CA GLN A 146 6.77 -11.05 -5.65
C GLN A 146 6.07 -9.97 -4.81
N ALA A 147 4.77 -9.77 -5.03
CA ALA A 147 3.99 -8.79 -4.31
C ALA A 147 3.90 -9.13 -2.82
N THR A 148 3.65 -10.39 -2.45
CA THR A 148 3.56 -10.84 -1.07
C THR A 148 4.85 -10.57 -0.31
N PHE A 149 6.00 -10.95 -0.87
CA PHE A 149 7.30 -10.72 -0.23
C PHE A 149 7.83 -9.29 -0.42
N GLY A 150 7.20 -8.49 -1.26
CA GLY A 150 7.45 -7.05 -1.39
C GLY A 150 6.82 -6.21 -0.27
N LEU A 151 5.93 -6.79 0.53
CA LEU A 151 5.31 -6.12 1.67
C LEU A 151 6.34 -5.87 2.78
N SER A 152 6.76 -4.62 2.93
CA SER A 152 7.90 -4.25 3.79
C SER A 152 7.50 -3.43 5.03
N HIS A 153 6.30 -2.88 5.07
CA HIS A 153 5.87 -1.98 6.14
C HIS A 153 5.20 -2.69 7.32
N ASP A 154 4.81 -3.95 7.17
CA ASP A 154 4.11 -4.73 8.21
C ASP A 154 4.51 -6.22 8.16
N ILE A 155 5.82 -6.47 8.24
CA ILE A 155 6.42 -7.80 8.17
C ILE A 155 5.93 -8.69 9.32
N GLU A 156 5.66 -8.11 10.49
CA GLU A 156 5.17 -8.84 11.66
C GLU A 156 3.79 -9.49 11.39
N THR A 157 2.85 -8.72 10.84
CA THR A 157 1.53 -9.25 10.47
C THR A 157 1.65 -10.30 9.37
N LEU A 158 2.50 -10.06 8.34
CA LEU A 158 2.75 -11.02 7.28
C LEU A 158 3.28 -12.35 7.85
N ALA A 159 4.30 -12.29 8.70
CA ALA A 159 4.89 -13.48 9.33
C ALA A 159 3.87 -14.23 10.19
N ARG A 160 2.99 -13.52 10.90
CA ARG A 160 1.90 -14.12 11.69
C ARG A 160 0.89 -14.84 10.79
N LEU A 161 0.47 -14.22 9.69
CA LEU A 161 -0.47 -14.84 8.74
C LEU A 161 0.13 -16.08 8.07
N MET A 162 1.42 -16.08 7.78
CA MET A 162 2.12 -17.24 7.23
C MET A 162 2.22 -18.41 8.20
N ARG A 163 2.24 -18.16 9.53
CA ARG A 163 2.38 -19.19 10.58
C ARG A 163 1.05 -19.72 11.11
N SER A 164 -0.08 -19.06 10.85
CA SER A 164 -1.34 -19.27 11.58
C SER A 164 -1.95 -20.68 11.47
N GLU A 165 -1.43 -21.57 10.61
CA GLU A 165 -1.89 -22.95 10.49
C GLU A 165 -0.92 -24.02 11.01
N GLU A 166 0.33 -23.70 11.32
CA GLU A 166 1.28 -24.70 11.88
C GLU A 166 0.82 -25.20 13.26
N HIS A 167 0.15 -24.33 14.04
CA HIS A 167 -0.36 -24.70 15.37
C HIS A 167 -1.65 -25.53 15.37
N THR A 168 -2.42 -25.53 14.26
CA THR A 168 -3.68 -26.31 14.21
C THR A 168 -3.43 -27.78 13.86
N SER A 169 -2.36 -28.10 13.15
CA SER A 169 -2.00 -29.49 12.80
C SER A 169 -1.28 -30.23 13.92
N GLU A 170 -0.53 -29.52 14.78
CA GLU A 170 0.17 -30.14 15.93
C GLU A 170 -0.77 -30.46 17.11
N LEU A 171 -1.93 -29.82 17.20
CA LEU A 171 -2.93 -30.10 18.25
C LEU A 171 -3.92 -31.20 17.86
N GLN A 172 -3.86 -31.74 16.63
CA GLN A 172 -4.70 -32.84 16.14
C GLN A 172 -3.97 -34.18 15.99
N SER A 173 -2.69 -34.23 16.32
CA SER A 173 -1.85 -35.44 16.38
C SER A 173 -1.61 -35.84 17.82
#